data_70ba2281567c894c93415e465d1dec2d
#
_entry.id   70ba2281567c894c93415e465d1dec2d
#
_cell.length_a   1.000
_cell.length_b   1.000
_cell.length_c   1.000
_cell.angle_alpha   90.00
_cell.angle_beta   90.00
_cell.angle_gamma   90.00
#
_symmetry.space_group_name_H-M   'P 1'
#
loop_
_entity.id
_entity.type
_entity.pdbx_description
1 polymer ?
#
loop_
_entity_poly.entity_id
_entity_poly.type
_entity_poly.pdbx_seq_one_letter_code
_entity_poly.pdbx_strand_id
1 'polypeptide(L)'
;MITTLKRGGTTWGYYMPKYSFLKYGIEIRPNEHNHKGQMAHIHIYIHGEEVGSMFLNGELRDGKLKSKDMKIVRQYVLENAEELQALWNEYQNSAY
;
A
#
# COMPACT_ATOMS: atom_id res chain seq x y z
N MET A 1 -15.05 -6.50 2.07
CA MET A 1 -14.46 -6.32 1.77
C MET A 1 -13.40 -5.69 2.13
N ILE A 2 -13.25 -4.78 2.13
CA ILE A 2 -12.25 -4.11 2.48
C ILE A 2 -11.88 -4.10 3.82
N THR A 3 -12.72 -4.42 4.60
CA THR A 3 -12.42 -4.45 5.98
C THR A 3 -11.29 -5.29 6.30
N THR A 4 -10.94 -6.18 5.46
CA THR A 4 -9.85 -7.02 5.81
C THR A 4 -8.64 -6.23 6.07
N LEU A 5 -8.52 -5.11 5.50
CA LEU A 5 -7.34 -4.36 5.69
C LEU A 5 -7.10 -4.14 7.13
N LYS A 6 -8.05 -3.66 7.82
CA LYS A 6 -7.89 -3.40 9.18
C LYS A 6 -7.68 -4.58 9.98
N ARG A 7 -8.38 -5.58 9.77
CA ARG A 7 -8.25 -6.67 10.58
C ARG A 7 -7.06 -7.41 10.35
N GLY A 8 -6.76 -7.66 9.15
CA GLY A 8 -5.67 -8.49 8.90
C GLY A 8 -4.41 -7.92 9.37
N GLY A 9 -4.25 -6.67 9.21
CA GLY A 9 -2.98 -6.13 9.52
C GLY A 9 -2.71 -5.91 10.93
N THR A 10 -3.72 -5.83 11.70
CA THR A 10 -3.48 -5.46 13.02
C THR A 10 -2.75 -6.39 13.83
N THR A 11 -2.89 -7.61 13.67
CA THR A 11 -2.31 -8.49 14.56
C THR A 11 -0.89 -8.49 14.52
N TRP A 12 -0.30 -8.60 13.46
CA TRP A 12 1.07 -8.68 13.55
C TRP A 12 1.65 -7.77 12.60
N GLY A 13 0.95 -6.85 12.17
CA GLY A 13 1.50 -6.00 11.24
C GLY A 13 2.26 -4.87 11.81
N TYR A 14 2.72 -4.93 13.00
CA TYR A 14 3.34 -3.78 13.57
C TYR A 14 4.60 -3.41 12.84
N TYR A 15 5.11 -4.20 11.93
CA TYR A 15 6.19 -3.72 11.20
C TYR A 15 6.07 -4.13 9.81
N MET A 16 5.51 -3.91 8.96
CA MET A 16 5.47 -4.22 7.59
C MET A 16 4.18 -4.78 7.15
N PRO A 17 3.12 -4.04 7.29
CA PRO A 17 1.83 -4.54 6.90
C PRO A 17 1.80 -4.84 5.43
N LYS A 18 1.34 -5.98 5.11
CA LYS A 18 1.19 -6.39 3.75
C LYS A 18 -0.20 -6.99 3.64
N TYR A 19 -1.00 -6.46 2.75
CA TYR A 19 -2.36 -6.92 2.57
C TYR A 19 -2.49 -7.62 1.23
N SER A 20 -3.25 -8.68 1.18
CA SER A 20 -3.41 -9.44 -0.05
C SER A 20 -4.86 -9.55 -0.44
N PHE A 21 -5.13 -9.50 -1.71
CA PHE A 21 -6.47 -9.75 -2.21
C PHE A 21 -6.36 -10.26 -3.64
N LEU A 22 -7.01 -11.34 -3.95
CA LEU A 22 -6.88 -11.99 -5.23
C LEU A 22 -5.39 -12.31 -5.45
N LYS A 23 -4.83 -11.95 -6.57
CA LYS A 23 -3.42 -12.21 -6.81
C LYS A 23 -2.54 -11.03 -6.45
N TYR A 24 -3.13 -10.01 -5.83
CA TYR A 24 -2.41 -8.76 -5.56
C TYR A 24 -1.99 -8.65 -4.13
N GLY A 25 -0.89 -7.95 -3.90
CA GLY A 25 -0.44 -7.63 -2.56
C GLY A 25 -0.13 -6.15 -2.49
N ILE A 26 -0.43 -5.57 -1.35
CA ILE A 26 -0.19 -4.14 -1.11
C ILE A 26 0.66 -4.02 0.14
N GLU A 27 1.72 -3.26 0.06
CA GLU A 27 2.59 -3.11 1.20
C GLU A 27 2.93 -1.66 1.46
N ILE A 28 2.91 -1.25 2.72
CA ILE A 28 3.39 0.05 3.12
C ILE A 28 4.68 -0.21 3.87
N ARG A 29 5.76 0.37 3.40
CA ARG A 29 7.06 0.13 4.01
C ARG A 29 7.37 1.19 5.04
N PRO A 30 7.89 0.79 6.20
CA PRO A 30 8.21 1.74 7.23
C PRO A 30 9.58 2.31 6.98
N ASN A 31 9.78 3.49 7.46
CA ASN A 31 11.12 4.04 7.49
C ASN A 31 11.94 3.95 6.22
N GLU A 32 11.34 4.27 5.13
CA GLU A 32 12.13 4.36 3.94
C GLU A 32 12.92 5.64 4.02
N HIS A 33 14.11 5.62 3.49
CA HIS A 33 14.96 6.77 3.58
C HIS A 33 14.43 7.96 2.83
N ASN A 34 14.68 9.12 3.34
CA ASN A 34 14.36 10.35 2.66
C ASN A 34 12.94 10.55 2.35
N HIS A 35 12.12 10.20 3.30
CA HIS A 35 10.76 10.36 3.07
C HIS A 35 10.16 11.64 3.46
N LYS A 36 10.90 12.54 4.05
CA LYS A 36 10.37 13.76 4.41
C LYS A 36 9.82 14.41 3.19
N GLY A 37 8.61 14.76 3.16
CA GLY A 37 8.01 15.41 2.03
C GLY A 37 7.53 14.50 0.93
N GLN A 38 7.74 13.22 1.05
CA GLN A 38 7.25 12.33 0.04
C GLN A 38 5.79 12.08 0.22
N MET A 39 5.09 11.91 -0.89
CA MET A 39 3.68 11.59 -0.82
C MET A 39 3.49 10.14 -0.43
N ALA A 40 2.44 9.90 0.32
CA ALA A 40 2.14 8.54 0.76
C ALA A 40 1.90 7.63 -0.44
N HIS A 41 2.43 6.44 -0.37
CA HIS A 41 2.31 5.49 -1.46
C HIS A 41 2.39 4.06 -0.94
N ILE A 42 1.98 3.12 -1.77
CA ILE A 42 2.05 1.72 -1.42
C ILE A 42 2.81 1.01 -2.52
N HIS A 43 3.34 -0.14 -2.17
CA HIS A 43 4.02 -0.98 -3.14
C HIS A 43 3.09 -2.10 -3.56
N ILE A 44 3.10 -2.44 -4.84
CA ILE A 44 2.17 -3.39 -5.41
C ILE A 44 2.88 -4.66 -5.81
N TYR A 45 2.30 -5.78 -5.41
CA TYR A 45 2.83 -7.07 -5.76
C TYR A 45 1.78 -7.84 -6.56
N ILE A 46 2.20 -8.61 -7.54
CA ILE A 46 1.31 -9.51 -8.24
C ILE A 46 1.96 -10.86 -8.20
N HIS A 47 1.25 -11.84 -7.71
CA HIS A 47 1.78 -13.19 -7.52
C HIS A 47 3.12 -13.15 -6.76
N GLY A 48 3.19 -12.27 -5.79
CA GLY A 48 4.37 -12.23 -4.94
C GLY A 48 5.54 -11.42 -5.47
N GLU A 49 5.42 -10.89 -6.66
CA GLU A 49 6.51 -10.09 -7.22
C GLU A 49 6.16 -8.63 -7.23
N GLU A 50 7.07 -7.80 -6.79
CA GLU A 50 6.81 -6.36 -6.78
C GLU A 50 6.78 -5.84 -8.21
N VAL A 51 5.72 -5.18 -8.58
CA VAL A 51 5.56 -4.69 -9.94
C VAL A 51 5.49 -3.17 -10.04
N GLY A 52 5.36 -2.51 -8.92
CA GLY A 52 5.31 -1.04 -8.97
C GLY A 52 4.84 -0.46 -7.66
N SER A 53 4.58 0.82 -7.68
CA SER A 53 4.04 1.48 -6.50
C SER A 53 3.02 2.51 -6.94
N MET A 54 2.13 2.88 -6.04
CA MET A 54 1.02 3.76 -6.38
C MET A 54 0.77 4.73 -5.25
N PHE A 55 0.50 5.98 -5.60
CA PHE A 55 0.15 6.97 -4.61
C PHE A 55 -1.28 6.70 -4.14
N LEU A 56 -1.64 7.23 -3.00
CA LEU A 56 -2.96 6.95 -2.45
C LEU A 56 -4.08 7.63 -3.22
N ASN A 57 -3.75 8.48 -4.16
CA ASN A 57 -4.75 9.08 -5.01
C ASN A 57 -5.01 8.23 -6.26
N GLY A 58 -4.35 7.09 -6.34
CA GLY A 58 -4.58 6.17 -7.45
C GLY A 58 -3.63 6.31 -8.62
N GLU A 59 -2.71 7.26 -8.54
CA GLU A 59 -1.78 7.44 -9.65
C GLU A 59 -0.56 6.54 -9.47
N LEU A 60 -0.11 5.95 -10.54
CA LEU A 60 1.03 5.07 -10.49
C LEU A 60 2.28 5.90 -10.23
N ARG A 61 3.08 5.48 -9.26
CA ARG A 61 4.29 6.20 -8.91
C ARG A 61 5.44 5.65 -9.73
N ASP A 62 5.54 4.34 -9.86
CA ASP A 62 6.53 3.73 -10.73
C ASP A 62 6.10 2.31 -11.02
N GLY A 63 6.77 1.69 -11.96
CA GLY A 63 6.48 0.33 -12.35
C GLY A 63 5.53 0.28 -13.52
N LYS A 64 5.07 -0.91 -13.81
CA LYS A 64 4.14 -1.11 -14.91
C LYS A 64 3.10 -2.14 -14.56
N LEU A 65 1.85 -1.83 -14.86
CA LEU A 65 0.78 -2.76 -14.67
C LEU A 65 -0.10 -2.79 -15.90
N LYS A 66 -0.69 -3.91 -16.20
CA LYS A 66 -1.64 -3.99 -17.29
C LYS A 66 -2.85 -3.18 -16.89
N SER A 67 -3.58 -2.68 -17.85
CA SER A 67 -4.74 -1.86 -17.60
C SER A 67 -5.72 -2.50 -16.63
N LYS A 68 -5.95 -3.77 -16.78
CA LYS A 68 -6.87 -4.45 -15.92
C LYS A 68 -6.38 -4.47 -14.48
N ASP A 69 -5.11 -4.76 -14.29
CA ASP A 69 -4.54 -4.80 -12.96
C ASP A 69 -4.53 -3.41 -12.35
N MET A 70 -4.20 -2.43 -13.15
CA MET A 70 -4.17 -1.07 -12.69
C MET A 70 -5.54 -0.64 -12.15
N LYS A 71 -6.58 -0.99 -12.88
CA LYS A 71 -7.91 -0.62 -12.47
C LYS A 71 -8.30 -1.25 -11.14
N ILE A 72 -8.00 -2.52 -10.99
CA ILE A 72 -8.34 -3.23 -9.77
C ILE A 72 -7.57 -2.69 -8.57
N VAL A 73 -6.28 -2.51 -8.73
CA VAL A 73 -5.47 -2.02 -7.63
C VAL A 73 -5.84 -0.59 -7.28
N ARG A 74 -6.08 0.24 -8.29
CA ARG A 74 -6.45 1.62 -8.05
C ARG A 74 -7.75 1.71 -7.25
N GLN A 75 -8.70 0.88 -7.61
CA GLN A 75 -9.96 0.90 -6.91
C GLN A 75 -9.76 0.53 -5.45
N TYR A 76 -8.95 -0.48 -5.20
CA TYR A 76 -8.70 -0.91 -3.85
C TYR A 76 -8.02 0.21 -3.05
N VAL A 77 -7.04 0.86 -3.64
CA VAL A 77 -6.32 1.92 -2.96
C VAL A 77 -7.24 3.09 -2.65
N LEU A 78 -8.08 3.47 -3.61
CA LEU A 78 -8.98 4.58 -3.38
C LEU A 78 -10.02 4.27 -2.32
N GLU A 79 -10.49 3.05 -2.29
CA GLU A 79 -11.47 2.67 -1.31
C GLU A 79 -10.90 2.59 0.10
N ASN A 80 -9.61 2.39 0.20
CA ASN A 80 -8.97 2.27 1.49
C ASN A 80 -8.02 3.41 1.79
N ALA A 81 -8.16 4.49 1.07
CA ALA A 81 -7.18 5.58 1.16
C ALA A 81 -7.01 6.14 2.57
N GLU A 82 -8.08 6.28 3.30
CA GLU A 82 -7.97 6.82 4.63
C GLU A 82 -7.17 5.93 5.55
N GLU A 83 -7.45 4.66 5.48
CA GLU A 83 -6.76 3.73 6.31
C GLU A 83 -5.30 3.61 5.92
N LEU A 84 -5.04 3.62 4.62
CA LEU A 84 -3.67 3.54 4.15
C LEU A 84 -2.88 4.79 4.54
N GLN A 85 -3.54 5.95 4.53
CA GLN A 85 -2.89 7.18 4.92
C GLN A 85 -2.56 7.13 6.41
N ALA A 86 -3.46 6.60 7.21
CA ALA A 86 -3.21 6.49 8.64
C ALA A 86 -2.03 5.58 8.93
N LEU A 87 -1.94 4.48 8.21
CA LEU A 87 -0.82 3.57 8.38
C LEU A 87 0.48 4.21 7.94
N TRP A 88 0.43 4.94 6.84
CA TRP A 88 1.62 5.63 6.36
C TRP A 88 2.10 6.61 7.43
N ASN A 89 1.18 7.40 7.99
CA ASN A 89 1.54 8.37 9.00
C ASN A 89 2.11 7.70 10.24
N GLU A 90 1.52 6.62 10.64
CA GLU A 90 1.97 5.93 11.79
C GLU A 90 3.38 5.38 11.60
N TYR A 91 3.65 4.83 10.44
CA TYR A 91 4.96 4.30 10.14
C TYR A 91 6.01 5.38 10.02
N GLN A 92 5.65 6.52 9.45
CA GLN A 92 6.62 7.60 9.35
C GLN A 92 6.92 8.18 10.72
N ASN A 93 5.96 8.22 11.58
CA ASN A 93 6.17 8.79 12.89
C ASN A 93 6.91 7.89 13.84
N SER A 94 6.72 6.61 13.72
CA SER A 94 7.34 5.72 14.67
C SER A 94 8.62 5.13 14.15
N ALA A 95 8.99 5.49 12.96
CA ALA A 95 10.19 4.90 12.45
C ALA A 95 11.35 5.55 13.12
N TYR A 96 11.97 5.06 13.76
CA TYR A 96 13.08 5.62 14.31
C TYR A 96 13.22 5.26 15.39
#